data_d6c406c622d47c18f8f61a8dff901837
#
_entry.id   d6c406c622d47c18f8f61a8dff901837
#
_cell.length_a   1.000
_cell.length_b   1.000
_cell.length_c   1.000
_cell.angle_alpha   90.00
_cell.angle_beta   90.00
_cell.angle_gamma   90.00
#
_symmetry.space_group_name_H-M   'P 1'
#
loop_
_entity.id
_entity.type
_entity.pdbx_description
1 polymer ?
#
loop_
_entity_poly.entity_id
_entity_poly.type
_entity_poly.pdbx_seq_one_letter_code
_entity_poly.pdbx_strand_id
1 'polypeptide(L)'
;YALSVLEKPMDFTGNDTYNLDRSKEPWPKNEAELNALWDSKVKFDELSLKLTGKTDKEIRETLTRRYKFAIRRLAQTNSEDVFSLAMTAFAREIDPHTNYLSPRNTEQFNTEMSLSLEGIGAVLQMDDDYTVINSMVAGGPAAKSKAISVGDKIVGVGQTGKPMVDVIGWRLDDVVALIKGPKGSKVRLEILPAGKGTKTRTVTLTRERIRLEDRAVKMSVKTVGKEKVGVLDIPGFYVGLTDDVKVQLQKLEKQNVSSVIIDLRSNGGGALTEAVSLSGLFIPAGPIVQVRDNNGK
;
A
#
# COMPACT_ATOMS: atom_id res chain seq x y z
N TYR A 1 5.97 -29.60 4.59
CA TYR A 1 6.99 -30.13 5.51
C TYR A 1 7.05 -29.33 6.81
N ALA A 2 7.30 -28.02 6.80
CA ALA A 2 7.41 -27.21 8.02
C ALA A 2 6.22 -27.36 9.00
N LEU A 3 4.99 -27.52 8.50
CA LEU A 3 3.81 -27.77 9.33
C LEU A 3 3.89 -29.16 10.01
N SER A 4 4.41 -30.18 9.34
CA SER A 4 4.58 -31.51 9.94
C SER A 4 5.69 -31.53 10.99
N VAL A 5 6.67 -30.65 10.88
CA VAL A 5 7.72 -30.47 11.90
C VAL A 5 7.16 -29.90 13.19
N LEU A 6 6.22 -28.91 13.08
CA LEU A 6 5.55 -28.29 14.22
C LEU A 6 4.67 -29.25 15.05
N GLU A 7 4.29 -30.39 14.49
CA GLU A 7 3.51 -31.41 15.22
C GLU A 7 4.35 -32.23 16.20
N LYS A 8 5.67 -32.19 16.03
CA LYS A 8 6.63 -32.96 16.85
C LYS A 8 7.13 -32.09 18.01
N PRO A 9 7.37 -32.68 19.18
CA PRO A 9 8.04 -31.97 20.25
C PRO A 9 9.48 -31.62 19.87
N MET A 10 9.89 -30.39 20.12
CA MET A 10 11.26 -29.93 19.85
C MET A 10 12.16 -30.07 21.08
N ASP A 11 13.37 -30.58 20.86
CA ASP A 11 14.43 -30.62 21.86
C ASP A 11 15.32 -29.37 21.71
N PHE A 12 15.43 -28.57 22.77
CA PHE A 12 16.24 -27.36 22.84
C PHE A 12 17.51 -27.52 23.67
N THR A 13 17.86 -28.74 24.06
CA THR A 13 19.05 -29.00 24.92
C THR A 13 20.36 -29.09 24.14
N GLY A 14 20.30 -29.13 22.78
CA GLY A 14 21.46 -29.20 21.91
C GLY A 14 22.15 -27.86 21.69
N ASN A 15 23.30 -27.91 21.00
CA ASN A 15 24.08 -26.72 20.58
C ASN A 15 23.84 -26.36 19.12
N ASP A 16 22.66 -26.67 18.59
CA ASP A 16 22.32 -26.36 17.20
C ASP A 16 22.32 -24.87 16.95
N THR A 17 22.77 -24.46 15.79
CA THR A 17 22.79 -23.05 15.38
C THR A 17 22.00 -22.88 14.10
N TYR A 18 21.33 -21.71 13.97
CA TYR A 18 20.65 -21.31 12.75
C TYR A 18 21.23 -19.97 12.26
N ASN A 19 21.76 -19.98 11.04
CA ASN A 19 22.30 -18.74 10.45
C ASN A 19 21.15 -17.87 9.94
N LEU A 20 20.99 -16.67 10.51
CA LEU A 20 19.98 -15.69 10.11
C LEU A 20 20.30 -15.01 8.78
N ASP A 21 21.57 -14.70 8.53
CA ASP A 21 22.02 -14.15 7.27
C ASP A 21 22.40 -15.26 6.30
N ARG A 22 21.47 -15.61 5.44
CA ARG A 22 21.64 -16.62 4.40
C ARG A 22 21.93 -16.04 3.01
N SER A 23 22.21 -14.76 2.90
CA SER A 23 22.41 -14.07 1.61
C SER A 23 23.58 -14.65 0.79
N LYS A 24 24.58 -15.25 1.47
CA LYS A 24 25.76 -15.87 0.87
C LYS A 24 25.78 -17.40 0.95
N GLU A 25 24.74 -17.98 1.53
CA GLU A 25 24.65 -19.44 1.66
C GLU A 25 24.23 -20.10 0.34
N PRO A 26 24.80 -21.24 0.00
CA PRO A 26 24.38 -21.97 -1.19
C PRO A 26 22.93 -22.50 -1.03
N TRP A 27 22.27 -22.65 -2.15
CA TRP A 27 20.96 -23.31 -2.17
C TRP A 27 21.11 -24.79 -1.79
N PRO A 28 20.12 -25.38 -1.07
CA PRO A 28 20.09 -26.82 -0.81
C PRO A 28 20.15 -27.64 -2.11
N LYS A 29 21.01 -28.65 -2.15
CA LYS A 29 21.24 -29.46 -3.35
C LYS A 29 20.16 -30.51 -3.58
N ASN A 30 19.43 -30.87 -2.54
CA ASN A 30 18.41 -31.91 -2.56
C ASN A 30 17.36 -31.65 -1.46
N GLU A 31 16.30 -32.46 -1.49
CA GLU A 31 15.20 -32.34 -0.54
C GLU A 31 15.63 -32.62 0.92
N ALA A 32 16.57 -33.52 1.13
CA ALA A 32 17.04 -33.81 2.48
C ALA A 32 17.76 -32.61 3.12
N GLU A 33 18.62 -31.93 2.37
CA GLU A 33 19.27 -30.71 2.83
C GLU A 33 18.25 -29.57 3.05
N LEU A 34 17.24 -29.47 2.18
CA LEU A 34 16.16 -28.51 2.35
C LEU A 34 15.33 -28.78 3.60
N ASN A 35 15.03 -30.06 3.86
CA ASN A 35 14.27 -30.46 5.03
C ASN A 35 15.06 -30.21 6.32
N ALA A 36 16.37 -30.53 6.36
CA ALA A 36 17.25 -30.21 7.49
C ALA A 36 17.31 -28.70 7.77
N LEU A 37 17.32 -27.89 6.72
CA LEU A 37 17.23 -26.44 6.86
C LEU A 37 15.90 -25.99 7.47
N TRP A 38 14.78 -26.60 7.04
CA TRP A 38 13.46 -26.32 7.61
C TRP A 38 13.35 -26.78 9.06
N ASP A 39 13.93 -27.93 9.43
CA ASP A 39 14.00 -28.40 10.82
C ASP A 39 14.68 -27.35 11.72
N SER A 40 15.82 -26.83 11.27
CA SER A 40 16.55 -25.78 11.98
C SER A 40 15.78 -24.48 12.06
N LYS A 41 15.11 -24.09 10.96
CA LYS A 41 14.30 -22.87 10.89
C LYS A 41 13.10 -22.93 11.83
N VAL A 42 12.36 -24.03 11.82
CA VAL A 42 11.19 -24.22 12.69
C VAL A 42 11.62 -24.21 14.16
N LYS A 43 12.69 -24.93 14.50
CA LYS A 43 13.28 -24.95 15.84
C LYS A 43 13.67 -23.55 16.31
N PHE A 44 14.31 -22.76 15.45
CA PHE A 44 14.65 -21.38 15.74
C PHE A 44 13.41 -20.51 15.98
N ASP A 45 12.38 -20.63 15.14
CA ASP A 45 11.13 -19.86 15.25
C ASP A 45 10.38 -20.20 16.55
N GLU A 46 10.33 -21.49 16.94
CA GLU A 46 9.75 -21.93 18.20
C GLU A 46 10.52 -21.39 19.40
N LEU A 47 11.88 -21.53 19.40
CA LEU A 47 12.73 -21.01 20.47
C LEU A 47 12.55 -19.50 20.63
N SER A 48 12.52 -18.77 19.53
CA SER A 48 12.34 -17.32 19.54
C SER A 48 11.03 -16.91 20.22
N LEU A 49 9.94 -17.63 19.97
CA LEU A 49 8.66 -17.36 20.62
C LEU A 49 8.64 -17.83 22.08
N LYS A 50 9.31 -18.95 22.41
CA LYS A 50 9.44 -19.47 23.77
C LYS A 50 10.18 -18.48 24.68
N LEU A 51 11.22 -17.82 24.16
CA LEU A 51 11.97 -16.79 24.87
C LEU A 51 11.13 -15.52 25.15
N THR A 52 10.02 -15.31 24.41
CA THR A 52 9.06 -14.23 24.71
C THR A 52 8.00 -14.63 25.77
N GLY A 53 8.12 -15.81 26.38
CA GLY A 53 7.21 -16.29 27.43
C GLY A 53 5.92 -16.94 26.92
N LYS A 54 5.81 -17.27 25.63
CA LYS A 54 4.63 -17.95 25.07
C LYS A 54 4.62 -19.45 25.46
N THR A 55 3.43 -19.97 25.69
CA THR A 55 3.19 -21.40 25.89
C THR A 55 3.37 -22.19 24.59
N ASP A 56 3.67 -23.48 24.68
CA ASP A 56 3.86 -24.35 23.50
C ASP A 56 2.59 -24.36 22.61
N LYS A 57 1.40 -24.26 23.19
CA LYS A 57 0.14 -24.15 22.45
C LYS A 57 0.08 -22.85 21.64
N GLU A 58 0.35 -21.71 22.25
CA GLU A 58 0.35 -20.40 21.58
C GLU A 58 1.42 -20.32 20.48
N ILE A 59 2.59 -20.92 20.71
CA ILE A 59 3.68 -21.01 19.74
C ILE A 59 3.19 -21.78 18.51
N ARG A 60 2.66 -22.98 18.71
CA ARG A 60 2.15 -23.85 17.64
C ARG A 60 1.06 -23.17 16.83
N GLU A 61 0.07 -22.56 17.49
CA GLU A 61 -1.00 -21.82 16.82
C GLU A 61 -0.44 -20.64 16.01
N THR A 62 0.52 -19.89 16.56
CA THR A 62 1.14 -18.75 15.91
C THR A 62 1.93 -19.16 14.68
N LEU A 63 2.79 -20.17 14.78
CA LEU A 63 3.63 -20.64 13.67
C LEU A 63 2.82 -21.34 12.59
N THR A 64 1.82 -22.15 12.98
CA THR A 64 0.88 -22.75 12.01
C THR A 64 0.20 -21.67 11.17
N ARG A 65 -0.29 -20.62 11.80
CA ARG A 65 -0.92 -19.48 11.08
C ARG A 65 0.08 -18.78 10.17
N ARG A 66 1.32 -18.52 10.63
CA ARG A 66 2.38 -17.88 9.84
C ARG A 66 2.75 -18.71 8.61
N TYR A 67 2.97 -20.02 8.77
CA TYR A 67 3.36 -20.88 7.65
C TYR A 67 2.21 -21.12 6.67
N LYS A 68 0.97 -21.30 7.15
CA LYS A 68 -0.21 -21.35 6.27
C LYS A 68 -0.39 -20.06 5.48
N PHE A 69 -0.15 -18.90 6.10
CA PHE A 69 -0.19 -17.62 5.41
C PHE A 69 0.90 -17.52 4.33
N ALA A 70 2.14 -17.95 4.63
CA ALA A 70 3.23 -17.95 3.65
C ALA A 70 2.93 -18.87 2.45
N ILE A 71 2.41 -20.08 2.71
CA ILE A 71 2.00 -21.02 1.66
C ILE A 71 0.92 -20.39 0.77
N ARG A 72 -0.10 -19.79 1.39
CA ARG A 72 -1.20 -19.14 0.67
C ARG A 72 -0.69 -17.99 -0.20
N ARG A 73 0.20 -17.16 0.33
CA ARG A 73 0.82 -16.06 -0.42
C ARG A 73 1.61 -16.55 -1.63
N LEU A 74 2.36 -17.65 -1.48
CA LEU A 74 3.08 -18.24 -2.61
C LEU A 74 2.12 -18.81 -3.66
N ALA A 75 1.05 -19.49 -3.24
CA ALA A 75 0.04 -20.04 -4.14
C ALA A 75 -0.74 -18.95 -4.93
N GLN A 76 -0.77 -17.74 -4.42
CA GLN A 76 -1.40 -16.60 -5.07
C GLN A 76 -0.48 -15.87 -6.07
N THR A 77 0.81 -16.24 -6.16
CA THR A 77 1.74 -15.69 -7.16
C THR A 77 1.31 -16.13 -8.55
N ASN A 78 1.13 -15.18 -9.44
CA ASN A 78 0.74 -15.42 -10.82
C ASN A 78 1.87 -15.12 -11.81
N SER A 79 1.65 -15.42 -13.11
CA SER A 79 2.63 -15.20 -14.17
C SER A 79 3.04 -13.74 -14.33
N GLU A 80 2.12 -12.80 -14.10
CA GLU A 80 2.41 -11.36 -14.16
C GLU A 80 3.37 -10.92 -13.04
N ASP A 81 3.21 -11.48 -11.83
CA ASP A 81 4.13 -11.21 -10.72
C ASP A 81 5.55 -11.69 -11.05
N VAL A 82 5.68 -12.89 -11.63
CA VAL A 82 6.97 -13.46 -12.07
C VAL A 82 7.58 -12.64 -13.20
N PHE A 83 6.79 -12.29 -14.20
CA PHE A 83 7.23 -11.45 -15.31
C PHE A 83 7.70 -10.07 -14.83
N SER A 84 6.96 -9.43 -13.95
CA SER A 84 7.31 -8.13 -13.37
C SER A 84 8.63 -8.19 -12.59
N LEU A 85 8.84 -9.28 -11.82
CA LEU A 85 10.09 -9.49 -11.10
C LEU A 85 11.28 -9.66 -12.06
N ALA A 86 11.13 -10.47 -13.10
CA ALA A 86 12.18 -10.71 -14.09
C ALA A 86 12.53 -9.43 -14.87
N MET A 87 11.53 -8.67 -15.30
CA MET A 87 11.74 -7.40 -16.03
C MET A 87 12.36 -6.33 -15.14
N THR A 88 11.98 -6.27 -13.85
CA THR A 88 12.62 -5.36 -12.89
C THR A 88 14.08 -5.73 -12.65
N ALA A 89 14.40 -7.02 -12.50
CA ALA A 89 15.77 -7.48 -12.36
C ALA A 89 16.61 -7.12 -13.59
N PHE A 90 16.11 -7.39 -14.80
CA PHE A 90 16.76 -7.03 -16.05
C PHE A 90 16.99 -5.51 -16.18
N ALA A 91 15.98 -4.69 -15.87
CA ALA A 91 16.11 -3.23 -15.94
C ALA A 91 17.16 -2.69 -14.98
N ARG A 92 17.26 -3.25 -13.78
CA ARG A 92 18.24 -2.84 -12.75
C ARG A 92 19.67 -3.25 -13.05
N GLU A 93 19.88 -4.29 -13.86
CA GLU A 93 21.23 -4.62 -14.37
C GLU A 93 21.75 -3.55 -15.35
N ILE A 94 20.86 -2.85 -16.04
CA ILE A 94 21.22 -1.78 -16.97
C ILE A 94 21.41 -0.45 -16.22
N ASP A 95 20.46 -0.12 -15.34
CA ASP A 95 20.48 1.09 -14.50
C ASP A 95 19.80 0.81 -13.16
N PRO A 96 20.47 0.99 -12.00
CA PRO A 96 19.91 0.70 -10.68
C PRO A 96 18.67 1.53 -10.33
N HIS A 97 18.39 2.62 -11.03
CA HIS A 97 17.23 3.48 -10.83
C HIS A 97 16.06 3.14 -11.75
N THR A 98 16.26 2.26 -12.73
CA THR A 98 15.21 1.85 -13.67
C THR A 98 14.42 0.67 -13.11
N ASN A 99 13.08 0.75 -13.21
CA ASN A 99 12.16 -0.30 -12.82
C ASN A 99 11.13 -0.57 -13.90
N TYR A 100 10.69 -1.82 -14.00
CA TYR A 100 9.51 -2.18 -14.77
C TYR A 100 8.26 -2.02 -13.90
N LEU A 101 7.28 -1.29 -14.39
CA LEU A 101 5.96 -1.20 -13.78
C LEU A 101 4.96 -2.05 -14.56
N SER A 102 4.40 -3.07 -13.91
CA SER A 102 3.26 -3.80 -14.47
C SER A 102 2.07 -2.85 -14.68
N PRO A 103 1.06 -3.20 -15.50
CA PRO A 103 -0.12 -2.37 -15.69
C PRO A 103 -0.78 -1.95 -14.37
N ARG A 104 -0.87 -2.86 -13.39
CA ARG A 104 -1.38 -2.58 -12.05
C ARG A 104 -0.53 -1.57 -11.29
N ASN A 105 0.78 -1.77 -11.29
CA ASN A 105 1.71 -0.86 -10.60
C ASN A 105 1.75 0.51 -11.27
N THR A 106 1.58 0.57 -12.60
CA THR A 106 1.43 1.82 -13.34
C THR A 106 0.17 2.57 -12.92
N GLU A 107 -0.96 1.87 -12.75
CA GLU A 107 -2.20 2.50 -12.27
C GLU A 107 -2.03 3.06 -10.84
N GLN A 108 -1.37 2.30 -9.96
CA GLN A 108 -1.06 2.77 -8.61
C GLN A 108 -0.16 4.00 -8.64
N PHE A 109 0.92 3.96 -9.42
CA PHE A 109 1.83 5.08 -9.60
C PHE A 109 1.10 6.34 -10.11
N ASN A 110 0.23 6.19 -11.12
CA ASN A 110 -0.58 7.29 -11.64
C ASN A 110 -1.55 7.85 -10.59
N THR A 111 -2.13 6.99 -9.75
CA THR A 111 -2.98 7.41 -8.63
C THR A 111 -2.20 8.23 -7.61
N GLU A 112 -0.99 7.82 -7.28
CA GLU A 112 -0.10 8.55 -6.36
C GLU A 112 0.35 9.89 -6.96
N MET A 113 0.69 9.91 -8.24
CA MET A 113 1.09 11.14 -8.93
C MET A 113 -0.05 12.13 -9.12
N SER A 114 -1.28 11.68 -9.32
CA SER A 114 -2.44 12.56 -9.52
C SER A 114 -3.23 12.86 -8.24
N LEU A 115 -2.85 12.27 -7.11
CA LEU A 115 -3.62 12.27 -5.86
C LEU A 115 -5.12 12.00 -6.07
N SER A 116 -5.45 11.19 -7.04
CA SER A 116 -6.83 10.87 -7.37
C SER A 116 -6.97 9.41 -7.78
N LEU A 117 -8.08 8.81 -7.40
CA LEU A 117 -8.46 7.47 -7.83
C LEU A 117 -9.92 7.46 -8.30
N GLU A 118 -10.24 6.54 -9.19
CA GLU A 118 -11.61 6.30 -9.62
C GLU A 118 -12.13 5.02 -8.96
N GLY A 119 -13.15 5.17 -8.11
CA GLY A 119 -13.66 4.07 -7.32
C GLY A 119 -14.74 4.48 -6.34
N ILE A 120 -14.85 3.74 -5.25
CA ILE A 120 -15.90 3.95 -4.23
C ILE A 120 -15.45 4.77 -3.02
N GLY A 121 -14.13 5.06 -2.86
CA GLY A 121 -13.61 5.80 -1.71
C GLY A 121 -13.63 5.01 -0.40
N ALA A 122 -13.21 3.76 -0.45
CA ALA A 122 -12.98 2.94 0.73
C ALA A 122 -11.52 2.48 0.77
N VAL A 123 -10.92 2.51 1.95
CA VAL A 123 -9.65 1.85 2.26
C VAL A 123 -9.96 0.44 2.72
N LEU A 124 -9.37 -0.52 2.06
CA LEU A 124 -9.61 -1.94 2.29
C LEU A 124 -8.37 -2.61 2.89
N GLN A 125 -8.59 -3.63 3.71
CA GLN A 125 -7.54 -4.47 4.27
C GLN A 125 -7.97 -5.93 4.29
N MET A 126 -7.00 -6.84 4.39
CA MET A 126 -7.29 -8.25 4.63
C MET A 126 -7.47 -8.51 6.12
N ASP A 127 -8.50 -9.26 6.47
CA ASP A 127 -8.73 -9.86 7.77
C ASP A 127 -9.03 -11.35 7.54
N ASP A 128 -8.05 -12.21 7.81
CA ASP A 128 -8.02 -13.62 7.39
C ASP A 128 -8.30 -13.77 5.87
N ASP A 129 -9.43 -14.38 5.51
CA ASP A 129 -9.84 -14.62 4.13
C ASP A 129 -10.78 -13.54 3.58
N TYR A 130 -11.05 -12.50 4.35
CA TYR A 130 -12.01 -11.47 3.97
C TYR A 130 -11.34 -10.14 3.65
N THR A 131 -11.83 -9.49 2.60
CA THR A 131 -11.56 -8.08 2.36
C THR A 131 -12.49 -7.25 3.23
N VAL A 132 -11.95 -6.44 4.13
CA VAL A 132 -12.68 -5.64 5.12
C VAL A 132 -12.54 -4.16 4.84
N ILE A 133 -13.61 -3.40 5.06
CA ILE A 133 -13.59 -1.93 4.98
C ILE A 133 -12.90 -1.38 6.23
N ASN A 134 -11.68 -0.88 6.07
CA ASN A 134 -10.90 -0.31 7.17
C ASN A 134 -11.29 1.15 7.47
N SER A 135 -11.47 1.95 6.42
CA SER A 135 -11.94 3.33 6.53
C SER A 135 -12.60 3.79 5.23
N MET A 136 -13.26 4.94 5.27
CA MET A 136 -13.91 5.53 4.11
C MET A 136 -13.44 6.98 3.92
N VAL A 137 -13.19 7.35 2.67
CA VAL A 137 -12.84 8.72 2.31
C VAL A 137 -14.08 9.60 2.48
N ALA A 138 -13.95 10.67 3.26
CA ALA A 138 -15.04 11.62 3.45
C ALA A 138 -15.52 12.19 2.10
N GLY A 139 -16.84 12.23 1.90
CA GLY A 139 -17.43 12.68 0.65
C GLY A 139 -17.32 11.70 -0.53
N GLY A 140 -16.69 10.54 -0.37
CA GLY A 140 -16.68 9.49 -1.38
C GLY A 140 -18.00 8.70 -1.48
N PRO A 141 -18.23 7.95 -2.57
CA PRO A 141 -19.46 7.18 -2.77
C PRO A 141 -19.80 6.22 -1.63
N ALA A 142 -18.79 5.53 -1.08
CA ALA A 142 -18.96 4.64 0.05
C ALA A 142 -19.55 5.37 1.28
N ALA A 143 -18.93 6.49 1.65
CA ALA A 143 -19.37 7.30 2.79
C ALA A 143 -20.74 7.95 2.55
N LYS A 144 -20.98 8.49 1.35
CA LYS A 144 -22.28 9.12 0.96
C LYS A 144 -23.43 8.12 0.98
N SER A 145 -23.17 6.87 0.62
CA SER A 145 -24.22 5.85 0.51
C SER A 145 -24.90 5.52 1.83
N LYS A 146 -24.14 5.64 2.95
CA LYS A 146 -24.57 5.16 4.28
C LYS A 146 -25.01 3.68 4.30
N ALA A 147 -24.75 2.95 3.19
CA ALA A 147 -25.17 1.56 3.02
C ALA A 147 -24.05 0.58 3.36
N ILE A 148 -22.85 1.05 3.67
CA ILE A 148 -21.72 0.25 4.11
C ILE A 148 -21.04 0.92 5.30
N SER A 149 -20.37 0.16 6.12
CA SER A 149 -19.75 0.62 7.37
C SER A 149 -18.33 0.10 7.49
N VAL A 150 -17.52 0.77 8.31
CA VAL A 150 -16.21 0.27 8.72
C VAL A 150 -16.38 -1.06 9.46
N GLY A 151 -15.54 -2.04 9.13
CA GLY A 151 -15.62 -3.40 9.63
C GLY A 151 -16.50 -4.34 8.80
N ASP A 152 -17.31 -3.84 7.85
CA ASP A 152 -18.06 -4.68 6.93
C ASP A 152 -17.11 -5.48 6.03
N LYS A 153 -17.45 -6.75 5.75
CA LYS A 153 -16.68 -7.66 4.90
C LYS A 153 -17.28 -7.70 3.50
N ILE A 154 -16.42 -7.57 2.48
CA ILE A 154 -16.82 -7.72 1.08
C ILE A 154 -16.62 -9.18 0.72
N VAL A 155 -17.72 -9.87 0.44
CA VAL A 155 -17.72 -11.30 0.08
C VAL A 155 -17.97 -11.52 -1.41
N GLY A 156 -18.53 -10.53 -2.11
CA GLY A 156 -18.74 -10.61 -3.55
C GLY A 156 -18.64 -9.24 -4.23
N VAL A 157 -18.19 -9.25 -5.49
CA VAL A 157 -18.09 -8.06 -6.35
C VAL A 157 -18.70 -8.36 -7.71
N GLY A 158 -19.61 -7.51 -8.18
CA GLY A 158 -20.27 -7.65 -9.47
C GLY A 158 -20.23 -6.36 -10.28
N GLN A 159 -20.01 -6.48 -11.58
CA GLN A 159 -20.13 -5.39 -12.54
C GLN A 159 -21.58 -5.31 -13.05
N THR A 160 -21.97 -4.16 -13.59
CA THR A 160 -23.29 -4.00 -14.21
C THR A 160 -23.49 -5.04 -15.34
N GLY A 161 -24.60 -5.77 -15.27
CA GLY A 161 -24.91 -6.79 -16.27
C GLY A 161 -24.10 -8.09 -16.22
N LYS A 162 -23.18 -8.23 -15.25
CA LYS A 162 -22.39 -9.45 -15.05
C LYS A 162 -22.78 -10.15 -13.75
N PRO A 163 -22.56 -11.47 -13.62
CA PRO A 163 -22.80 -12.18 -12.36
C PRO A 163 -21.94 -11.60 -11.22
N MET A 164 -22.34 -11.88 -9.99
CA MET A 164 -21.54 -11.63 -8.80
C MET A 164 -20.37 -12.62 -8.76
N VAL A 165 -19.18 -12.13 -8.46
CA VAL A 165 -17.97 -12.94 -8.28
C VAL A 165 -17.72 -13.06 -6.79
N ASP A 166 -17.60 -14.27 -6.27
CA ASP A 166 -17.16 -14.52 -4.91
C ASP A 166 -15.67 -14.15 -4.79
N VAL A 167 -15.34 -13.33 -3.81
CA VAL A 167 -13.96 -12.81 -3.61
C VAL A 167 -13.35 -13.25 -2.28
N ILE A 168 -13.99 -14.19 -1.56
CA ILE A 168 -13.44 -14.72 -0.30
C ILE A 168 -12.12 -15.43 -0.59
N GLY A 169 -11.08 -15.12 0.18
CA GLY A 169 -9.73 -15.69 0.00
C GLY A 169 -8.93 -15.12 -1.17
N TRP A 170 -9.48 -14.15 -1.91
CA TRP A 170 -8.72 -13.50 -2.99
C TRP A 170 -7.66 -12.56 -2.42
N ARG A 171 -6.64 -12.25 -3.25
CA ARG A 171 -5.68 -11.19 -2.95
C ARG A 171 -6.40 -9.85 -2.89
N LEU A 172 -6.03 -9.02 -1.93
CA LEU A 172 -6.61 -7.67 -1.78
C LEU A 172 -6.56 -6.87 -3.08
N ASP A 173 -5.43 -6.93 -3.77
CA ASP A 173 -5.22 -6.18 -5.02
C ASP A 173 -6.19 -6.61 -6.11
N ASP A 174 -6.51 -7.90 -6.21
CA ASP A 174 -7.44 -8.43 -7.21
C ASP A 174 -8.88 -8.00 -6.89
N VAL A 175 -9.24 -7.99 -5.61
CA VAL A 175 -10.54 -7.47 -5.16
C VAL A 175 -10.63 -5.96 -5.42
N VAL A 176 -9.58 -5.20 -5.10
CA VAL A 176 -9.50 -3.75 -5.37
C VAL A 176 -9.63 -3.47 -6.87
N ALA A 177 -8.98 -4.25 -7.73
CA ALA A 177 -9.09 -4.11 -9.20
C ALA A 177 -10.53 -4.30 -9.70
N LEU A 178 -11.29 -5.22 -9.10
CA LEU A 178 -12.72 -5.39 -9.43
C LEU A 178 -13.58 -4.23 -8.93
N ILE A 179 -13.24 -3.63 -7.79
CA ILE A 179 -14.00 -2.54 -7.18
C ILE A 179 -13.73 -1.21 -7.87
N LYS A 180 -12.49 -0.94 -8.25
CA LYS A 180 -12.12 0.24 -9.06
C LYS A 180 -12.75 0.17 -10.45
N GLY A 181 -12.75 1.28 -11.15
CA GLY A 181 -13.21 1.38 -12.53
C GLY A 181 -13.65 2.79 -12.90
N PRO A 182 -14.00 3.04 -14.16
CA PRO A 182 -14.26 4.38 -14.69
C PRO A 182 -15.33 5.13 -13.92
N LYS A 183 -15.10 6.43 -13.70
CA LYS A 183 -16.08 7.34 -13.12
C LYS A 183 -17.45 7.21 -13.79
N GLY A 184 -18.51 7.16 -12.99
CA GLY A 184 -19.89 7.03 -13.45
C GLY A 184 -20.34 5.56 -13.65
N SER A 185 -19.42 4.60 -13.71
CA SER A 185 -19.78 3.18 -13.76
C SER A 185 -20.25 2.69 -12.39
N LYS A 186 -21.04 1.61 -12.38
CA LYS A 186 -21.60 1.02 -11.15
C LYS A 186 -20.89 -0.26 -10.80
N VAL A 187 -20.68 -0.47 -9.50
CA VAL A 187 -20.22 -1.72 -8.90
C VAL A 187 -21.25 -2.20 -7.88
N ARG A 188 -21.49 -3.51 -7.87
CA ARG A 188 -22.33 -4.16 -6.85
C ARG A 188 -21.42 -4.89 -5.89
N LEU A 189 -21.61 -4.66 -4.61
CA LEU A 189 -20.86 -5.31 -3.54
C LEU A 189 -21.81 -6.18 -2.74
N GLU A 190 -21.45 -7.44 -2.55
CA GLU A 190 -22.08 -8.29 -1.57
C GLU A 190 -21.37 -8.12 -0.24
N ILE A 191 -22.07 -7.61 0.74
CA ILE A 191 -21.54 -7.18 2.03
C ILE A 191 -22.05 -8.10 3.12
N LEU A 192 -21.13 -8.66 3.89
CA LEU A 192 -21.40 -9.28 5.17
C LEU A 192 -21.16 -8.23 6.26
N PRO A 193 -22.21 -7.75 6.97
CA PRO A 193 -22.07 -6.71 7.97
C PRO A 193 -21.15 -7.10 9.12
N ALA A 194 -20.46 -6.10 9.70
CA ALA A 194 -19.68 -6.29 10.92
C ALA A 194 -20.56 -6.80 12.07
N GLY A 195 -20.06 -7.76 12.86
CA GLY A 195 -20.76 -8.35 14.00
C GLY A 195 -21.15 -9.81 13.78
N LYS A 196 -22.15 -10.29 14.53
CA LYS A 196 -22.56 -11.72 14.54
C LYS A 196 -23.58 -12.10 13.46
N GLY A 197 -23.89 -11.20 12.52
CA GLY A 197 -24.85 -11.47 11.45
C GLY A 197 -24.27 -12.39 10.36
N THR A 198 -25.11 -13.29 9.82
CA THR A 198 -24.74 -14.20 8.74
C THR A 198 -25.40 -13.84 7.41
N LYS A 199 -26.31 -12.86 7.39
CA LYS A 199 -27.02 -12.45 6.17
C LYS A 199 -26.21 -11.39 5.43
N THR A 200 -25.89 -11.70 4.17
CA THR A 200 -25.29 -10.74 3.25
C THR A 200 -26.37 -9.79 2.69
N ARG A 201 -25.91 -8.64 2.20
CA ARG A 201 -26.74 -7.68 1.46
C ARG A 201 -25.98 -7.16 0.26
N THR A 202 -26.69 -6.91 -0.83
CA THR A 202 -26.10 -6.30 -2.02
C THR A 202 -26.24 -4.79 -1.96
N VAL A 203 -25.12 -4.10 -2.13
CA VAL A 203 -25.04 -2.63 -2.22
C VAL A 203 -24.52 -2.25 -3.58
N THR A 204 -25.20 -1.33 -4.27
CA THR A 204 -24.75 -0.78 -5.56
C THR A 204 -24.20 0.61 -5.35
N LEU A 205 -22.97 0.84 -5.77
CA LEU A 205 -22.29 2.12 -5.69
C LEU A 205 -21.92 2.62 -7.09
N THR A 206 -22.03 3.93 -7.31
CA THR A 206 -21.52 4.56 -8.52
C THR A 206 -20.10 5.04 -8.23
N ARG A 207 -19.14 4.69 -9.10
CA ARG A 207 -17.76 5.11 -8.95
C ARG A 207 -17.62 6.59 -9.26
N GLU A 208 -16.84 7.29 -8.46
CA GLU A 208 -16.50 8.70 -8.63
C GLU A 208 -14.99 8.86 -8.68
N ARG A 209 -14.53 9.99 -9.20
CA ARG A 209 -13.16 10.43 -9.04
C ARG A 209 -13.00 11.01 -7.64
N ILE A 210 -12.13 10.43 -6.84
CA ILE A 210 -11.93 10.75 -5.44
C ILE A 210 -10.54 11.34 -5.30
N ARG A 211 -10.48 12.55 -4.76
CA ARG A 211 -9.22 13.20 -4.44
C ARG A 211 -8.74 12.78 -3.06
N LEU A 212 -7.46 12.50 -2.94
CA LEU A 212 -6.82 12.10 -1.69
C LEU A 212 -6.35 13.33 -0.91
N GLU A 213 -7.30 14.10 -0.37
CA GLU A 213 -7.05 15.37 0.33
C GLU A 213 -6.07 15.23 1.50
N ASP A 214 -6.01 14.07 2.14
CA ASP A 214 -5.08 13.82 3.24
C ASP A 214 -3.61 13.87 2.82
N ARG A 215 -3.34 13.65 1.53
CA ARG A 215 -2.01 13.69 0.92
C ARG A 215 -1.73 14.98 0.14
N ALA A 216 -2.68 15.91 0.09
CA ALA A 216 -2.49 17.22 -0.54
C ALA A 216 -1.69 18.15 0.37
N VAL A 217 -1.20 19.27 -0.20
CA VAL A 217 -0.50 20.31 0.56
C VAL A 217 -1.39 20.83 1.69
N LYS A 218 -0.82 20.96 2.87
CA LYS A 218 -1.48 21.49 4.07
C LYS A 218 -0.88 22.81 4.46
N MET A 219 -1.72 23.72 4.93
CA MET A 219 -1.31 25.04 5.38
C MET A 219 -1.59 25.20 6.88
N SER A 220 -0.66 25.81 7.58
CA SER A 220 -0.85 26.27 8.97
C SER A 220 -0.19 27.60 9.18
N VAL A 221 -0.64 28.34 10.21
CA VAL A 221 -0.02 29.61 10.63
C VAL A 221 0.54 29.43 12.02
N LYS A 222 1.79 29.80 12.20
CA LYS A 222 2.49 29.79 13.50
C LYS A 222 2.86 31.22 13.89
N THR A 223 2.78 31.53 15.19
CA THR A 223 3.25 32.77 15.72
C THR A 223 4.65 32.59 16.30
N VAL A 224 5.62 33.34 15.80
CA VAL A 224 7.01 33.33 16.27
C VAL A 224 7.34 34.74 16.75
N GLY A 225 7.41 34.89 18.05
CA GLY A 225 7.53 36.24 18.65
C GLY A 225 6.29 37.09 18.36
N LYS A 226 6.45 38.16 17.62
CA LYS A 226 5.34 39.06 17.19
C LYS A 226 4.89 38.82 15.74
N GLU A 227 5.53 37.92 15.03
CA GLU A 227 5.29 37.68 13.62
C GLU A 227 4.45 36.42 13.38
N LYS A 228 3.62 36.47 12.34
CA LYS A 228 2.88 35.31 11.83
C LYS A 228 3.65 34.71 10.68
N VAL A 229 3.95 33.43 10.77
CA VAL A 229 4.66 32.66 9.75
C VAL A 229 3.71 31.61 9.18
N GLY A 230 3.50 31.63 7.86
CA GLY A 230 2.79 30.57 7.16
C GLY A 230 3.69 29.35 6.97
N VAL A 231 3.16 28.16 7.17
CA VAL A 231 3.86 26.90 6.88
C VAL A 231 3.05 26.10 5.88
N LEU A 232 3.68 25.74 4.77
CA LEU A 232 3.14 24.84 3.75
C LEU A 232 3.84 23.50 3.87
N ASP A 233 3.13 22.48 4.31
CA ASP A 233 3.60 21.10 4.36
C ASP A 233 3.29 20.41 3.02
N ILE A 234 4.34 20.04 2.28
CA ILE A 234 4.25 19.46 0.94
C ILE A 234 4.76 18.01 1.00
N PRO A 235 3.87 17.03 1.10
CA PRO A 235 4.27 15.62 1.25
C PRO A 235 4.80 14.99 -0.03
N GLY A 236 4.59 15.58 -1.21
CA GLY A 236 5.08 15.12 -2.49
C GLY A 236 4.75 16.08 -3.62
N PHE A 237 5.47 15.98 -4.75
CA PHE A 237 5.24 16.79 -5.95
C PHE A 237 4.23 16.09 -6.87
N TYR A 238 2.95 16.13 -6.50
CA TYR A 238 1.86 15.56 -7.29
C TYR A 238 1.37 16.53 -8.38
N VAL A 239 0.75 16.02 -9.43
CA VAL A 239 0.20 16.81 -10.52
C VAL A 239 -0.91 17.75 -10.01
N GLY A 240 -0.73 19.05 -10.21
CA GLY A 240 -1.61 20.12 -9.72
C GLY A 240 -1.19 20.70 -8.37
N LEU A 241 -0.04 20.29 -7.81
CA LEU A 241 0.51 20.84 -6.56
C LEU A 241 0.66 22.37 -6.63
N THR A 242 1.22 22.88 -7.74
CA THR A 242 1.48 24.31 -7.92
C THR A 242 0.22 25.14 -7.78
N ASP A 243 -0.89 24.68 -8.34
CA ASP A 243 -2.18 25.40 -8.24
C ASP A 243 -2.76 25.30 -6.82
N ASP A 244 -2.60 24.15 -6.16
CA ASP A 244 -2.99 24.00 -4.76
C ASP A 244 -2.20 24.97 -3.86
N VAL A 245 -0.87 25.07 -4.07
CA VAL A 245 -0.01 26.00 -3.33
C VAL A 245 -0.41 27.43 -3.57
N LYS A 246 -0.72 27.85 -4.81
CA LYS A 246 -1.25 29.20 -5.08
C LYS A 246 -2.49 29.51 -4.25
N VAL A 247 -3.42 28.54 -4.16
CA VAL A 247 -4.63 28.70 -3.32
C VAL A 247 -4.27 28.85 -1.84
N GLN A 248 -3.31 28.07 -1.34
CA GLN A 248 -2.90 28.20 0.06
C GLN A 248 -2.15 29.51 0.33
N LEU A 249 -1.29 29.95 -0.59
CA LEU A 249 -0.59 31.25 -0.49
C LEU A 249 -1.59 32.41 -0.42
N GLN A 250 -2.63 32.41 -1.24
CA GLN A 250 -3.69 33.43 -1.19
C GLN A 250 -4.43 33.43 0.16
N LYS A 251 -4.61 32.27 0.79
CA LYS A 251 -5.19 32.20 2.14
C LYS A 251 -4.23 32.71 3.22
N LEU A 252 -2.94 32.49 3.08
CA LEU A 252 -1.91 33.00 3.99
C LEU A 252 -1.80 34.52 3.89
N GLU A 253 -1.83 35.07 2.68
CA GLU A 253 -1.83 36.51 2.44
C GLU A 253 -2.99 37.22 3.16
N LYS A 254 -4.22 36.67 3.08
CA LYS A 254 -5.38 37.15 3.81
C LYS A 254 -5.24 37.11 5.33
N GLN A 255 -4.32 36.31 5.86
CA GLN A 255 -4.03 36.23 7.29
C GLN A 255 -2.87 37.13 7.72
N ASN A 256 -2.33 37.96 6.79
CA ASN A 256 -1.22 38.88 7.02
C ASN A 256 0.00 38.20 7.61
N VAL A 257 0.43 37.09 7.01
CA VAL A 257 1.71 36.45 7.39
C VAL A 257 2.88 37.25 6.85
N SER A 258 3.95 37.38 7.64
CA SER A 258 5.18 38.10 7.26
C SER A 258 6.11 37.27 6.40
N SER A 259 6.02 35.93 6.49
CA SER A 259 6.89 35.00 5.78
C SER A 259 6.23 33.63 5.59
N VAL A 260 6.76 32.84 4.67
CA VAL A 260 6.29 31.49 4.38
C VAL A 260 7.45 30.50 4.47
N ILE A 261 7.22 29.40 5.16
CA ILE A 261 8.11 28.24 5.21
C ILE A 261 7.50 27.13 4.36
N ILE A 262 8.29 26.58 3.45
CA ILE A 262 7.94 25.36 2.72
C ILE A 262 8.58 24.20 3.45
N ASP A 263 7.76 23.30 3.99
CA ASP A 263 8.20 22.10 4.71
C ASP A 263 8.21 20.91 3.74
N LEU A 264 9.42 20.46 3.39
CA LEU A 264 9.65 19.30 2.52
C LEU A 264 10.14 18.07 3.31
N ARG A 265 10.05 18.11 4.63
CA ARG A 265 10.42 16.94 5.45
C ARG A 265 9.45 15.80 5.12
N SER A 266 10.00 14.60 4.94
CA SER A 266 9.25 13.42 4.50
C SER A 266 8.67 13.49 3.07
N ASN A 267 9.08 14.49 2.26
CA ASN A 267 8.73 14.52 0.85
C ASN A 267 9.59 13.51 0.07
N GLY A 268 8.95 12.57 -0.59
CA GLY A 268 9.60 11.50 -1.37
C GLY A 268 9.93 11.88 -2.83
N GLY A 269 9.67 13.13 -3.25
CA GLY A 269 9.79 13.56 -4.65
C GLY A 269 8.46 13.58 -5.38
N GLY A 270 8.47 13.35 -6.69
CA GLY A 270 7.28 13.36 -7.55
C GLY A 270 7.53 13.92 -8.94
N ALA A 271 6.57 14.68 -9.48
CA ALA A 271 6.66 15.27 -10.81
C ALA A 271 7.65 16.44 -10.86
N LEU A 272 8.70 16.30 -11.68
CA LEU A 272 9.71 17.35 -11.87
C LEU A 272 9.10 18.66 -12.36
N THR A 273 8.10 18.58 -13.24
CA THR A 273 7.37 19.74 -13.75
C THR A 273 6.70 20.56 -12.65
N GLU A 274 6.15 19.88 -11.64
CA GLU A 274 5.56 20.55 -10.47
C GLU A 274 6.63 21.21 -9.58
N ALA A 275 7.79 20.56 -9.39
CA ALA A 275 8.89 21.16 -8.65
C ALA A 275 9.40 22.45 -9.32
N VAL A 276 9.53 22.44 -10.64
CA VAL A 276 9.91 23.61 -11.43
C VAL A 276 8.83 24.71 -11.32
N SER A 277 7.58 24.37 -11.56
CA SER A 277 6.47 25.34 -11.51
C SER A 277 6.27 25.94 -10.12
N LEU A 278 6.39 25.13 -9.06
CA LEU A 278 6.34 25.59 -7.68
C LEU A 278 7.47 26.57 -7.37
N SER A 279 8.70 26.25 -7.78
CA SER A 279 9.85 27.14 -7.57
C SER A 279 9.64 28.48 -8.26
N GLY A 280 8.99 28.50 -9.43
CA GLY A 280 8.63 29.72 -10.18
C GLY A 280 7.62 30.62 -9.47
N LEU A 281 6.97 30.16 -8.38
CA LEU A 281 6.14 31.05 -7.53
C LEU A 281 6.99 31.97 -6.63
N PHE A 282 8.25 31.64 -6.40
CA PHE A 282 9.13 32.32 -5.44
C PHE A 282 10.31 33.04 -6.11
N ILE A 283 10.62 32.69 -7.35
CA ILE A 283 11.71 33.33 -8.11
C ILE A 283 11.14 33.86 -9.44
N PRO A 284 11.55 35.06 -9.89
CA PRO A 284 10.97 35.69 -11.09
C PRO A 284 11.41 35.03 -12.39
N ALA A 285 12.64 34.52 -12.46
CA ALA A 285 13.19 33.82 -13.62
C ALA A 285 14.50 33.15 -13.25
N GLY A 286 14.94 32.16 -14.06
CA GLY A 286 16.23 31.50 -13.95
C GLY A 286 16.13 29.98 -14.10
N PRO A 287 17.26 29.30 -14.31
CA PRO A 287 17.30 27.84 -14.35
C PRO A 287 17.08 27.29 -12.95
N ILE A 288 16.22 26.27 -12.84
CA ILE A 288 15.93 25.57 -11.58
C ILE A 288 16.61 24.22 -11.60
N VAL A 289 16.39 23.46 -12.67
CA VAL A 289 16.98 22.16 -12.92
C VAL A 289 17.16 21.95 -14.42
N GLN A 290 18.16 21.20 -14.79
CA GLN A 290 18.41 20.82 -16.19
C GLN A 290 18.36 19.29 -16.30
N VAL A 291 17.66 18.81 -17.31
CA VAL A 291 17.68 17.40 -17.71
C VAL A 291 18.39 17.33 -19.05
N ARG A 292 19.43 16.52 -19.13
CA ARG A 292 20.17 16.28 -20.38
C ARG A 292 19.87 14.89 -20.87
N ASP A 293 19.39 14.78 -22.09
CA ASP A 293 19.18 13.50 -22.74
C ASP A 293 20.48 12.89 -23.25
N ASN A 294 20.43 11.66 -23.75
CA ASN A 294 21.60 10.97 -24.33
C ASN A 294 22.11 11.61 -25.62
N ASN A 295 21.36 12.52 -26.24
CA ASN A 295 21.79 13.32 -27.40
C ASN A 295 22.40 14.66 -26.99
N GLY A 296 22.52 14.94 -25.68
CA GLY A 296 23.14 16.12 -25.14
C GLY A 296 22.30 17.39 -25.20
N LYS A 297 21.00 17.24 -25.46
CA LYS A 297 20.00 18.33 -25.42
C LYS A 297 19.36 18.46 -24.06
#